data_3ef58f901f3e3754b8e25559374ca5bb
#
_entry.id   3ef58f901f3e3754b8e25559374ca5bb
#
_cell.length_a   1.000
_cell.length_b   1.000
_cell.length_c   1.000
_cell.angle_alpha   90.00
_cell.angle_beta   90.00
_cell.angle_gamma   90.00
#
_symmetry.space_group_name_H-M   'P 1'
#
loop_
_entity.id
_entity.type
_entity.pdbx_description
1 polymer ?
#
loop_
_entity_poly.entity_id
_entity_poly.type
_entity_poly.pdbx_seq_one_letter_code
_entity_poly.pdbx_strand_id
1 'polypeptide(L)'
;MPEPLWIYLMALLYFTNITTCSAMADALDSASHDQLTRMLQGAWSGHILLNLALRALFTVAGGYLLVDDTVIEKPYARLLGEAGWVWSSKQRKVVFGVSIVLLVWTDGQVRIPLAFRRWQKGGVSKFDLALELLSYARNRLRCKPQFVLFDSWYPSKKLLKRLRDYGWYFVCQLKKNRRFEGRPLVRYLQQPYWQATGYLSGDIKVFVVRYRRQYYATNRLSLSAKEVRTLYQKRQEVEEVIKVLKSQVSLEACQAGYQRSTDKQPLPHEGAQEHHIALCLVAYLIVERERIDRGDTWRQRKRQLILTGPQGVLPALERVRRAA
;
A
#
# COMPACT_ATOMS: atom_id res chain seq x y z
N MET A 1 -13.82 -19.59 -6.42
CA MET A 1 -12.48 -19.22 -6.92
C MET A 1 -11.76 -20.46 -7.39
N PRO A 2 -10.94 -20.42 -8.46
CA PRO A 2 -10.26 -21.61 -9.03
C PRO A 2 -9.20 -22.16 -8.07
N GLU A 3 -8.99 -23.49 -8.08
CA GLU A 3 -8.02 -24.18 -7.24
C GLU A 3 -6.58 -23.62 -7.34
N PRO A 4 -6.04 -23.31 -8.56
CA PRO A 4 -4.70 -22.75 -8.67
C PRO A 4 -4.49 -21.42 -7.92
N LEU A 5 -5.55 -20.65 -7.66
CA LEU A 5 -5.47 -19.42 -6.86
C LEU A 5 -5.12 -19.74 -5.39
N TRP A 6 -5.73 -20.79 -4.84
CA TRP A 6 -5.45 -21.19 -3.45
C TRP A 6 -4.07 -21.80 -3.31
N ILE A 7 -3.62 -22.56 -4.30
CA ILE A 7 -2.25 -23.11 -4.38
C ILE A 7 -1.25 -21.96 -4.40
N TYR A 8 -1.48 -20.94 -5.23
CA TYR A 8 -0.62 -19.75 -5.29
C TYR A 8 -0.58 -18.99 -3.96
N LEU A 9 -1.73 -18.80 -3.34
CA LEU A 9 -1.83 -18.13 -2.05
C LEU A 9 -1.11 -18.92 -0.94
N MET A 10 -1.24 -20.25 -0.95
CA MET A 10 -0.49 -21.13 -0.03
C MET A 10 1.02 -20.98 -0.24
N ALA A 11 1.51 -20.93 -1.48
CA ALA A 11 2.91 -20.68 -1.76
C ALA A 11 3.40 -19.36 -1.13
N LEU A 12 2.63 -18.28 -1.26
CA LEU A 12 2.96 -16.99 -0.64
C LEU A 12 2.95 -17.04 0.89
N LEU A 13 2.11 -17.88 1.50
CA LEU A 13 2.01 -18.03 2.96
C LEU A 13 3.16 -18.84 3.53
N TYR A 14 3.54 -19.94 2.89
CA TYR A 14 4.48 -20.91 3.45
C TYR A 14 5.93 -20.75 2.97
N PHE A 15 6.18 -20.05 1.86
CA PHE A 15 7.53 -19.86 1.33
C PHE A 15 7.94 -18.39 1.31
N THR A 16 9.24 -18.13 1.46
CA THR A 16 9.81 -16.77 1.37
C THR A 16 10.60 -16.53 0.10
N ASN A 17 11.17 -17.58 -0.50
CA ASN A 17 12.10 -17.50 -1.63
C ASN A 17 11.59 -18.20 -2.88
N ILE A 18 10.41 -18.81 -2.83
CA ILE A 18 9.77 -19.46 -3.97
C ILE A 18 8.84 -18.45 -4.62
N THR A 19 9.23 -17.95 -5.76
CA THR A 19 8.77 -16.61 -6.18
C THR A 19 8.28 -16.56 -7.61
N THR A 20 8.55 -17.59 -8.41
CA THR A 20 8.03 -17.75 -9.78
C THR A 20 6.99 -18.86 -9.82
N CYS A 21 6.11 -18.84 -10.82
CA CYS A 21 5.12 -19.90 -10.99
C CYS A 21 5.79 -21.28 -11.14
N SER A 22 6.96 -21.34 -11.81
CA SER A 22 7.74 -22.58 -11.91
C SER A 22 8.21 -23.07 -10.55
N ALA A 23 8.86 -22.21 -9.77
CA ALA A 23 9.35 -22.58 -8.44
C ALA A 23 8.22 -22.96 -7.46
N MET A 24 7.04 -22.32 -7.59
CA MET A 24 5.85 -22.68 -6.81
C MET A 24 5.30 -24.05 -7.23
N ALA A 25 5.27 -24.35 -8.53
CA ALA A 25 4.84 -25.63 -9.06
C ALA A 25 5.76 -26.77 -8.58
N ASP A 26 7.07 -26.57 -8.69
CA ASP A 26 8.08 -27.54 -8.24
C ASP A 26 7.99 -27.82 -6.72
N ALA A 27 7.68 -26.79 -5.92
CA ALA A 27 7.65 -26.92 -4.47
C ALA A 27 6.36 -27.55 -3.92
N LEU A 28 5.22 -27.37 -4.60
CA LEU A 28 3.92 -27.80 -4.10
C LEU A 28 3.39 -29.06 -4.81
N ASP A 29 3.92 -29.40 -5.98
CA ASP A 29 3.49 -30.54 -6.83
C ASP A 29 1.96 -30.65 -7.01
N SER A 30 1.26 -29.53 -6.88
CA SER A 30 -0.21 -29.48 -6.86
C SER A 30 -0.80 -28.76 -8.07
N ALA A 31 0.01 -28.02 -8.82
CA ALA A 31 -0.39 -27.33 -10.04
C ALA A 31 0.83 -27.06 -10.92
N SER A 32 0.65 -27.13 -12.25
CA SER A 32 1.71 -26.79 -13.18
C SER A 32 1.97 -25.27 -13.22
N HIS A 33 3.18 -24.87 -13.62
CA HIS A 33 3.53 -23.46 -13.78
C HIS A 33 2.60 -22.74 -14.77
N ASP A 34 2.13 -23.44 -15.82
CA ASP A 34 1.19 -22.91 -16.80
C ASP A 34 -0.19 -22.66 -16.19
N GLN A 35 -0.67 -23.53 -15.31
CA GLN A 35 -1.93 -23.31 -14.59
C GLN A 35 -1.86 -22.09 -13.69
N LEU A 36 -0.75 -21.92 -12.96
CA LEU A 36 -0.55 -20.74 -12.09
C LEU A 36 -0.42 -19.44 -12.90
N THR A 37 0.30 -19.50 -14.03
CA THR A 37 0.45 -18.34 -14.93
C THR A 37 -0.89 -17.95 -15.56
N ARG A 38 -1.65 -18.93 -16.10
CA ARG A 38 -2.98 -18.69 -16.68
C ARG A 38 -3.97 -18.19 -15.63
N MET A 39 -3.89 -18.67 -14.39
CA MET A 39 -4.70 -18.14 -13.28
C MET A 39 -4.40 -16.66 -13.04
N LEU A 40 -3.12 -16.24 -12.99
CA LEU A 40 -2.76 -14.84 -12.85
C LEU A 40 -3.20 -13.98 -14.04
N GLN A 41 -3.28 -14.55 -15.23
CA GLN A 41 -3.75 -13.87 -16.45
C GLN A 41 -5.27 -13.95 -16.65
N GLY A 42 -5.97 -14.69 -15.79
CA GLY A 42 -7.40 -14.96 -15.90
C GLY A 42 -8.31 -13.76 -15.66
N ALA A 43 -9.57 -13.92 -16.03
CA ALA A 43 -10.61 -12.89 -15.88
C ALA A 43 -11.26 -12.95 -14.48
N TRP A 44 -10.52 -12.57 -13.44
CA TRP A 44 -11.03 -12.41 -12.07
C TRP A 44 -10.51 -11.09 -11.49
N SER A 45 -11.06 -10.63 -10.37
CA SER A 45 -10.63 -9.36 -9.77
C SER A 45 -9.88 -9.57 -8.47
N GLY A 46 -8.61 -9.20 -8.47
CA GLY A 46 -7.76 -9.14 -7.28
C GLY A 46 -8.29 -8.14 -6.24
N HIS A 47 -8.87 -7.04 -6.68
CA HIS A 47 -9.48 -6.05 -5.78
C HIS A 47 -10.73 -6.59 -5.08
N ILE A 48 -11.55 -7.41 -5.75
CA ILE A 48 -12.70 -8.06 -5.12
C ILE A 48 -12.21 -9.06 -4.08
N LEU A 49 -11.24 -9.92 -4.40
CA LEU A 49 -10.68 -10.88 -3.46
C LEU A 49 -10.09 -10.20 -2.23
N LEU A 50 -9.31 -9.13 -2.41
CA LEU A 50 -8.76 -8.33 -1.31
C LEU A 50 -9.87 -7.77 -0.41
N ASN A 51 -10.96 -7.27 -1.00
CA ASN A 51 -12.09 -6.73 -0.23
C ASN A 51 -12.80 -7.84 0.57
N LEU A 52 -13.02 -9.01 -0.02
CA LEU A 52 -13.59 -10.16 0.67
C LEU A 52 -12.70 -10.60 1.85
N ALA A 53 -11.40 -10.70 1.64
CA ALA A 53 -10.44 -11.03 2.70
C ALA A 53 -10.45 -10.00 3.84
N LEU A 54 -10.46 -8.71 3.51
CA LEU A 54 -10.57 -7.63 4.50
C LEU A 54 -11.82 -7.82 5.37
N ARG A 55 -12.98 -7.99 4.77
CA ARG A 55 -14.25 -8.15 5.50
C ARG A 55 -14.32 -9.41 6.32
N ALA A 56 -13.72 -10.50 5.84
CA ALA A 56 -13.69 -11.79 6.55
C ALA A 56 -12.77 -11.77 7.78
N LEU A 57 -11.72 -10.95 7.75
CA LEU A 57 -10.65 -10.99 8.75
C LEU A 57 -10.66 -9.80 9.71
N PHE A 58 -11.13 -8.61 9.28
CA PHE A 58 -10.95 -7.39 10.05
C PHE A 58 -12.19 -6.50 10.06
N THR A 59 -12.40 -5.84 11.20
CA THR A 59 -13.27 -4.67 11.31
C THR A 59 -12.39 -3.44 11.47
N VAL A 60 -12.51 -2.49 10.54
CA VAL A 60 -11.71 -1.26 10.51
C VAL A 60 -12.52 -0.12 11.09
N ALA A 61 -12.14 0.38 12.27
CA ALA A 61 -12.83 1.49 12.94
C ALA A 61 -11.83 2.44 13.58
N GLY A 62 -12.05 3.75 13.44
CA GLY A 62 -11.13 4.76 13.96
C GLY A 62 -9.74 4.68 13.31
N GLY A 63 -8.68 4.78 14.13
CA GLY A 63 -7.29 4.63 13.69
C GLY A 63 -6.81 5.66 12.67
N TYR A 64 -5.80 5.28 11.91
CA TYR A 64 -5.11 6.16 10.96
C TYR A 64 -5.13 5.55 9.56
N LEU A 65 -5.32 6.38 8.54
CA LEU A 65 -5.10 5.99 7.15
C LEU A 65 -3.74 6.52 6.69
N LEU A 66 -2.93 5.65 6.14
CA LEU A 66 -1.58 5.94 5.65
C LEU A 66 -1.58 5.78 4.13
N VAL A 67 -1.08 6.79 3.42
CA VAL A 67 -0.93 6.75 1.96
C VAL A 67 0.55 6.86 1.63
N ASP A 68 1.04 5.89 0.87
CA ASP A 68 2.41 5.92 0.35
C ASP A 68 2.49 5.18 -0.99
N ASP A 69 3.60 5.33 -1.70
CA ASP A 69 3.83 4.59 -2.94
C ASP A 69 5.12 3.76 -2.87
N THR A 70 5.14 2.72 -3.67
CA THR A 70 6.33 1.89 -3.81
C THR A 70 6.52 1.44 -5.25
N VAL A 71 7.76 1.18 -5.61
CA VAL A 71 8.15 0.56 -6.87
C VAL A 71 8.46 -0.92 -6.60
N ILE A 72 7.83 -1.78 -7.37
CA ILE A 72 8.04 -3.23 -7.44
C ILE A 72 8.99 -3.46 -8.62
N GLU A 73 10.26 -3.67 -8.33
CA GLU A 73 11.28 -3.76 -9.36
C GLU A 73 11.18 -5.06 -10.16
N LYS A 74 11.38 -4.97 -11.48
CA LYS A 74 11.28 -6.07 -12.44
C LYS A 74 12.52 -6.10 -13.35
N PRO A 75 13.73 -6.30 -12.79
CA PRO A 75 14.96 -6.15 -13.58
C PRO A 75 15.09 -7.16 -14.72
N TYR A 76 14.46 -8.32 -14.59
CA TYR A 76 14.55 -9.42 -15.57
C TYR A 76 13.34 -9.52 -16.52
N ALA A 77 12.28 -8.77 -16.28
CA ALA A 77 11.02 -8.87 -17.04
C ALA A 77 10.81 -7.64 -17.97
N ARG A 78 11.80 -7.31 -18.79
CA ARG A 78 11.80 -6.08 -19.63
C ARG A 78 10.66 -6.02 -20.66
N LEU A 79 10.05 -7.13 -21.00
CA LEU A 79 8.94 -7.21 -21.96
C LEU A 79 7.57 -7.14 -21.27
N LEU A 80 7.53 -7.00 -19.95
CA LEU A 80 6.30 -6.94 -19.18
C LEU A 80 5.53 -5.64 -19.49
N GLY A 81 4.34 -5.77 -20.08
CA GLY A 81 3.51 -4.63 -20.50
C GLY A 81 2.98 -3.79 -19.36
N GLU A 82 2.76 -4.39 -18.17
CA GLU A 82 2.30 -3.72 -16.96
C GLU A 82 3.42 -2.91 -16.26
N ALA A 83 4.68 -3.13 -16.61
CA ALA A 83 5.83 -2.42 -16.05
C ALA A 83 6.33 -1.29 -16.94
N GLY A 84 7.08 -0.38 -16.36
CA GLY A 84 7.68 0.75 -17.07
C GLY A 84 8.92 1.29 -16.34
N TRP A 85 9.57 2.25 -16.98
CA TRP A 85 10.69 2.96 -16.38
C TRP A 85 10.19 4.00 -15.38
N VAL A 86 10.49 3.79 -14.09
CA VAL A 86 10.02 4.60 -12.97
C VAL A 86 11.16 4.97 -12.04
N TRP A 87 11.04 6.12 -11.36
CA TRP A 87 12.02 6.55 -10.37
C TRP A 87 11.86 5.74 -9.08
N SER A 88 12.92 5.09 -8.64
CA SER A 88 13.02 4.41 -7.34
C SER A 88 13.70 5.33 -6.33
N SER A 89 12.95 5.81 -5.33
CA SER A 89 13.49 6.62 -4.24
C SER A 89 14.51 5.85 -3.40
N LYS A 90 14.32 4.52 -3.28
CA LYS A 90 15.22 3.62 -2.55
C LYS A 90 16.58 3.51 -3.24
N GLN A 91 16.59 3.32 -4.57
CA GLN A 91 17.83 3.18 -5.34
C GLN A 91 18.39 4.51 -5.85
N ARG A 92 17.62 5.61 -5.74
CA ARG A 92 17.95 6.94 -6.29
C ARG A 92 18.28 6.91 -7.78
N LYS A 93 17.61 6.06 -8.53
CA LYS A 93 17.76 5.92 -9.99
C LYS A 93 16.45 5.50 -10.65
N VAL A 94 16.41 5.59 -11.98
CA VAL A 94 15.33 5.03 -12.77
C VAL A 94 15.51 3.51 -12.87
N VAL A 95 14.46 2.76 -12.56
CA VAL A 95 14.42 1.30 -12.63
C VAL A 95 13.23 0.85 -13.46
N PHE A 96 13.31 -0.36 -14.02
CA PHE A 96 12.15 -0.98 -14.66
C PHE A 96 11.30 -1.69 -13.61
N GLY A 97 10.00 -1.37 -13.55
CA GLY A 97 9.14 -1.95 -12.53
C GLY A 97 7.69 -1.47 -12.59
N VAL A 98 6.90 -1.99 -11.69
CA VAL A 98 5.49 -1.61 -11.45
C VAL A 98 5.44 -0.65 -10.27
N SER A 99 4.86 0.54 -10.45
CA SER A 99 4.66 1.50 -9.36
C SER A 99 3.22 1.43 -8.86
N ILE A 100 3.05 1.33 -7.55
CA ILE A 100 1.73 1.31 -6.91
C ILE A 100 1.61 2.39 -5.83
N VAL A 101 0.41 2.92 -5.66
CA VAL A 101 0.00 3.70 -4.50
C VAL A 101 -0.77 2.76 -3.58
N LEU A 102 -0.38 2.70 -2.31
CA LEU A 102 -0.93 1.81 -1.29
C LEU A 102 -1.66 2.62 -0.23
N LEU A 103 -2.81 2.13 0.20
CA LEU A 103 -3.56 2.63 1.34
C LEU A 103 -3.50 1.60 2.46
N VAL A 104 -3.02 2.00 3.62
CA VAL A 104 -2.92 1.17 4.82
C VAL A 104 -3.72 1.81 5.95
N TRP A 105 -4.42 1.00 6.73
CA TRP A 105 -5.00 1.41 8.00
C TRP A 105 -4.17 0.85 9.17
N THR A 106 -4.07 1.64 10.24
CA THR A 106 -3.44 1.19 11.49
C THR A 106 -4.11 1.84 12.70
N ASP A 107 -4.13 1.13 13.81
CA ASP A 107 -4.44 1.68 15.14
C ASP A 107 -3.17 1.96 15.96
N GLY A 108 -2.00 1.64 15.41
CA GLY A 108 -0.69 1.71 16.07
C GLY A 108 -0.15 0.37 16.53
N GLN A 109 -0.93 -0.72 16.45
CA GLN A 109 -0.53 -2.09 16.77
C GLN A 109 -0.72 -3.03 15.58
N VAL A 110 -1.81 -2.85 14.88
CA VAL A 110 -2.22 -3.65 13.71
C VAL A 110 -2.04 -2.80 12.45
N ARG A 111 -1.59 -3.43 11.36
CA ARG A 111 -1.37 -2.78 10.07
C ARG A 111 -2.11 -3.53 8.99
N ILE A 112 -3.08 -2.88 8.38
CA ILE A 112 -3.99 -3.50 7.41
C ILE A 112 -3.88 -2.79 6.08
N PRO A 113 -3.24 -3.37 5.04
CA PRO A 113 -3.31 -2.86 3.69
C PRO A 113 -4.75 -2.98 3.16
N LEU A 114 -5.40 -1.85 2.92
CA LEU A 114 -6.80 -1.79 2.53
C LEU A 114 -7.03 -1.89 1.03
N ALA A 115 -6.18 -1.24 0.25
CA ALA A 115 -6.29 -1.19 -1.20
C ALA A 115 -5.02 -0.63 -1.83
N PHE A 116 -4.86 -0.88 -3.12
CA PHE A 116 -3.78 -0.30 -3.92
C PHE A 116 -4.30 0.17 -5.28
N ARG A 117 -3.50 0.98 -5.97
CA ARG A 117 -3.71 1.36 -7.37
C ARG A 117 -2.38 1.35 -8.11
N ARG A 118 -2.35 0.74 -9.29
CA ARG A 118 -1.19 0.77 -10.17
C ARG A 118 -1.08 2.14 -10.84
N TRP A 119 0.12 2.69 -10.83
CA TRP A 119 0.44 3.91 -11.56
C TRP A 119 1.13 3.57 -12.88
N GLN A 120 0.72 4.24 -13.95
CA GLN A 120 1.35 4.16 -15.26
C GLN A 120 1.75 5.55 -15.75
N LYS A 121 2.90 5.64 -16.41
CA LYS A 121 3.35 6.88 -17.04
C LYS A 121 2.37 7.26 -18.17
N GLY A 122 1.96 8.52 -18.20
CA GLY A 122 0.97 9.03 -19.15
C GLY A 122 -0.50 8.79 -18.76
N GLY A 123 -0.75 8.00 -17.69
CA GLY A 123 -2.08 7.80 -17.12
C GLY A 123 -2.41 8.75 -15.97
N VAL A 124 -3.29 8.29 -15.09
CA VAL A 124 -3.74 9.03 -13.91
C VAL A 124 -2.57 9.32 -12.97
N SER A 125 -2.52 10.53 -12.39
CA SER A 125 -1.44 10.90 -11.48
C SER A 125 -1.50 10.12 -10.15
N LYS A 126 -0.36 9.92 -9.48
CA LYS A 126 -0.32 9.32 -8.13
C LYS A 126 -1.18 10.09 -7.11
N PHE A 127 -1.35 11.41 -7.30
CA PHE A 127 -2.25 12.23 -6.46
C PHE A 127 -3.71 11.86 -6.65
N ASP A 128 -4.14 11.65 -7.89
CA ASP A 128 -5.52 11.24 -8.19
C ASP A 128 -5.76 9.80 -7.76
N LEU A 129 -4.78 8.89 -7.91
CA LEU A 129 -4.86 7.54 -7.38
C LEU A 129 -5.01 7.53 -5.84
N ALA A 130 -4.27 8.40 -5.14
CA ALA A 130 -4.44 8.57 -3.69
C ALA A 130 -5.85 9.06 -3.33
N LEU A 131 -6.42 10.00 -4.12
CA LEU A 131 -7.79 10.45 -3.96
C LEU A 131 -8.83 9.34 -4.19
N GLU A 132 -8.62 8.50 -5.20
CA GLU A 132 -9.46 7.32 -5.45
C GLU A 132 -9.42 6.36 -4.28
N LEU A 133 -8.24 6.06 -3.74
CA LEU A 133 -8.06 5.18 -2.57
C LEU A 133 -8.76 5.73 -1.33
N LEU A 134 -8.64 7.03 -1.06
CA LEU A 134 -9.33 7.68 0.06
C LEU A 134 -10.85 7.72 -0.15
N SER A 135 -11.30 7.93 -1.38
CA SER A 135 -12.72 7.85 -1.74
C SER A 135 -13.27 6.43 -1.56
N TYR A 136 -12.49 5.41 -1.94
CA TYR A 136 -12.82 4.01 -1.71
C TYR A 136 -12.93 3.69 -0.22
N ALA A 137 -11.96 4.13 0.59
CA ALA A 137 -11.99 3.95 2.04
C ALA A 137 -13.25 4.57 2.67
N ARG A 138 -13.65 5.78 2.23
CA ARG A 138 -14.86 6.45 2.70
C ARG A 138 -16.14 5.74 2.26
N ASN A 139 -16.28 5.51 0.95
CA ASN A 139 -17.57 5.15 0.35
C ASN A 139 -17.83 3.63 0.41
N ARG A 140 -16.80 2.81 0.27
CA ARG A 140 -16.92 1.34 0.21
C ARG A 140 -16.58 0.67 1.54
N LEU A 141 -15.51 1.12 2.21
CA LEU A 141 -15.10 0.54 3.49
C LEU A 141 -15.71 1.27 4.70
N ARG A 142 -16.37 2.42 4.48
CA ARG A 142 -17.00 3.23 5.53
C ARG A 142 -16.03 3.66 6.63
N CYS A 143 -14.74 3.81 6.31
CA CYS A 143 -13.71 4.22 7.26
C CYS A 143 -14.02 5.62 7.83
N LYS A 144 -13.78 5.78 9.13
CA LYS A 144 -13.84 7.06 9.85
C LYS A 144 -12.51 7.24 10.61
N PRO A 145 -11.41 7.59 9.89
CA PRO A 145 -10.10 7.69 10.50
C PRO A 145 -10.02 8.90 11.44
N GLN A 146 -9.20 8.78 12.48
CA GLN A 146 -8.80 9.92 13.32
C GLN A 146 -7.94 10.90 12.52
N PHE A 147 -6.98 10.37 11.74
CA PHE A 147 -6.13 11.14 10.84
C PHE A 147 -5.79 10.37 9.57
N VAL A 148 -5.54 11.12 8.50
CA VAL A 148 -4.89 10.63 7.28
C VAL A 148 -3.45 11.16 7.28
N LEU A 149 -2.47 10.24 7.13
CA LEU A 149 -1.05 10.56 7.19
C LEU A 149 -0.39 10.28 5.84
N PHE A 150 0.41 11.22 5.35
CA PHE A 150 1.13 11.09 4.08
C PHE A 150 2.39 11.97 4.07
N ASP A 151 3.30 11.65 3.18
CA ASP A 151 4.57 12.35 3.03
C ASP A 151 4.43 13.70 2.31
N SER A 152 5.55 14.39 2.10
CA SER A 152 5.59 15.70 1.44
C SER A 152 5.26 15.69 -0.04
N TRP A 153 5.09 14.51 -0.65
CA TRP A 153 4.72 14.37 -2.05
C TRP A 153 3.22 14.58 -2.27
N TYR A 154 2.38 14.02 -1.38
CA TYR A 154 0.92 13.98 -1.56
C TYR A 154 0.13 15.26 -1.27
N PRO A 155 0.55 16.24 -0.43
CA PRO A 155 -0.32 17.34 0.02
C PRO A 155 -0.65 18.33 -1.12
N SER A 156 -1.30 17.86 -2.19
CA SER A 156 -1.85 18.70 -3.24
C SER A 156 -3.06 19.50 -2.73
N LYS A 157 -3.34 20.66 -3.33
CA LYS A 157 -4.54 21.45 -3.03
C LYS A 157 -5.82 20.61 -3.13
N LYS A 158 -5.93 19.80 -4.17
CA LYS A 158 -7.09 18.93 -4.44
C LYS A 158 -7.29 17.89 -3.33
N LEU A 159 -6.21 17.23 -2.88
CA LEU A 159 -6.26 16.21 -1.83
C LEU A 159 -6.64 16.84 -0.47
N LEU A 160 -6.00 17.94 -0.08
CA LEU A 160 -6.28 18.60 1.20
C LEU A 160 -7.70 19.14 1.27
N LYS A 161 -8.23 19.71 0.17
CA LYS A 161 -9.64 20.13 0.09
C LYS A 161 -10.57 18.94 0.23
N ARG A 162 -10.30 17.83 -0.46
CA ARG A 162 -11.12 16.63 -0.36
C ARG A 162 -11.16 16.06 1.06
N LEU A 163 -10.04 16.06 1.78
CA LEU A 163 -10.02 15.62 3.18
C LEU A 163 -10.85 16.54 4.07
N ARG A 164 -10.77 17.85 3.87
CA ARG A 164 -11.63 18.83 4.56
C ARG A 164 -13.12 18.56 4.27
N ASP A 165 -13.48 18.35 3.01
CA ASP A 165 -14.87 18.08 2.59
C ASP A 165 -15.39 16.73 3.15
N TYR A 166 -14.47 15.80 3.45
CA TYR A 166 -14.79 14.56 4.15
C TYR A 166 -14.93 14.73 5.68
N GLY A 167 -14.56 15.89 6.23
CA GLY A 167 -14.45 16.10 7.66
C GLY A 167 -13.30 15.32 8.31
N TRP A 168 -12.29 14.95 7.51
CA TRP A 168 -11.15 14.16 7.98
C TRP A 168 -9.98 15.04 8.35
N TYR A 169 -9.36 14.76 9.49
CA TYR A 169 -8.10 15.39 9.86
C TYR A 169 -6.95 14.74 9.14
N PHE A 170 -5.90 15.52 8.89
CA PHE A 170 -4.67 15.03 8.32
C PHE A 170 -3.45 15.51 9.11
N VAL A 171 -2.34 14.76 9.01
CA VAL A 171 -1.00 15.24 9.33
C VAL A 171 -0.08 14.85 8.16
N CYS A 172 0.63 15.83 7.63
CA CYS A 172 1.55 15.62 6.51
C CYS A 172 2.84 16.41 6.69
N GLN A 173 3.87 15.97 5.99
CA GLN A 173 5.06 16.78 5.79
C GLN A 173 4.84 17.72 4.59
N LEU A 174 5.41 18.92 4.65
CA LEU A 174 5.38 19.90 3.56
C LEU A 174 6.76 20.11 2.97
N LYS A 175 6.84 20.32 1.66
CA LYS A 175 8.06 20.75 0.98
C LYS A 175 8.40 22.19 1.40
N LYS A 176 9.70 22.52 1.50
CA LYS A 176 10.19 23.85 1.91
C LYS A 176 9.73 25.00 1.02
N ASN A 177 9.39 24.71 -0.23
CA ASN A 177 8.88 25.70 -1.20
C ASN A 177 7.34 25.85 -1.16
N ARG A 178 6.63 25.11 -0.30
CA ARG A 178 5.18 25.22 -0.16
C ARG A 178 4.82 26.63 0.34
N ARG A 179 3.86 27.28 -0.29
CA ARG A 179 3.39 28.60 0.15
C ARG A 179 2.46 28.48 1.35
N PHE A 180 2.80 29.25 2.39
CA PHE A 180 2.03 29.47 3.59
C PHE A 180 1.90 30.99 3.79
N GLU A 181 0.72 31.52 4.01
CA GLU A 181 0.45 32.98 4.05
C GLU A 181 1.11 33.72 2.85
N GLY A 182 0.94 33.16 1.65
CA GLY A 182 1.48 33.72 0.41
C GLY A 182 2.98 33.58 0.21
N ARG A 183 3.76 33.17 1.21
CA ARG A 183 5.24 33.09 1.16
C ARG A 183 5.71 31.63 1.25
N PRO A 184 6.80 31.24 0.58
CA PRO A 184 7.39 29.90 0.73
C PRO A 184 7.82 29.66 2.18
N LEU A 185 7.57 28.43 2.69
CA LEU A 185 7.95 28.03 4.05
C LEU A 185 9.43 28.25 4.37
N VAL A 186 10.30 28.11 3.37
CA VAL A 186 11.74 28.35 3.51
C VAL A 186 12.05 29.78 4.00
N ARG A 187 11.18 30.77 3.78
CA ARG A 187 11.40 32.15 4.24
C ARG A 187 11.10 32.36 5.74
N TYR A 188 10.47 31.39 6.41
CA TYR A 188 10.27 31.39 7.86
C TYR A 188 11.44 30.74 8.62
N LEU A 189 12.68 30.90 8.09
CA LEU A 189 13.87 30.13 8.47
C LEU A 189 14.62 30.58 9.71
N GLN A 190 14.22 31.67 10.36
CA GLN A 190 15.07 32.27 11.41
C GLN A 190 15.23 31.42 12.69
N GLN A 191 14.39 30.39 12.90
CA GLN A 191 14.51 29.53 14.07
C GLN A 191 14.33 28.04 13.71
N PRO A 192 15.09 27.11 14.30
CA PRO A 192 14.98 25.68 14.07
C PRO A 192 13.62 25.10 14.50
N TYR A 193 12.95 25.80 15.43
CA TYR A 193 11.62 25.49 15.95
C TYR A 193 10.71 26.68 15.70
N TRP A 194 9.68 26.50 14.88
CA TRP A 194 8.69 27.52 14.55
C TRP A 194 7.34 26.86 14.37
N GLN A 195 6.30 27.56 14.77
CA GLN A 195 4.92 27.12 14.58
C GLN A 195 4.01 28.30 14.31
N ALA A 196 3.01 28.10 13.47
CA ALA A 196 1.99 29.11 13.20
C ALA A 196 0.71 28.45 12.65
N THR A 197 -0.41 29.10 12.93
CA THR A 197 -1.69 28.82 12.27
C THR A 197 -1.90 29.82 11.15
N GLY A 198 -2.31 29.35 9.97
CA GLY A 198 -2.53 30.19 8.82
C GLY A 198 -3.04 29.39 7.63
N TYR A 199 -2.88 29.93 6.42
CA TYR A 199 -3.45 29.35 5.22
C TYR A 199 -2.39 28.85 4.22
N LEU A 200 -2.57 27.65 3.75
CA LEU A 200 -1.93 27.17 2.52
C LEU A 200 -2.72 27.70 1.31
N SER A 201 -2.08 27.73 0.14
CA SER A 201 -2.73 28.12 -1.12
C SER A 201 -4.06 27.36 -1.30
N GLY A 202 -5.15 28.09 -1.54
CA GLY A 202 -6.49 27.55 -1.76
C GLY A 202 -7.35 27.48 -0.51
N ASP A 203 -7.14 28.41 0.41
CA ASP A 203 -7.95 28.64 1.61
C ASP A 203 -8.02 27.42 2.55
N ILE A 204 -6.92 26.71 2.65
CA ILE A 204 -6.79 25.53 3.51
C ILE A 204 -6.12 25.99 4.80
N LYS A 205 -6.93 26.20 5.85
CA LYS A 205 -6.45 26.58 7.19
C LYS A 205 -5.70 25.40 7.81
N VAL A 206 -4.49 25.64 8.27
CA VAL A 206 -3.61 24.63 8.88
C VAL A 206 -2.81 25.20 10.04
N PHE A 207 -2.45 24.34 10.95
CA PHE A 207 -1.37 24.56 11.91
C PHE A 207 -0.09 23.95 11.32
N VAL A 208 0.94 24.76 11.11
CA VAL A 208 2.24 24.37 10.58
C VAL A 208 3.25 24.35 11.70
N VAL A 209 4.04 23.30 11.76
CA VAL A 209 5.12 23.10 12.72
C VAL A 209 6.42 22.90 11.97
N ARG A 210 7.43 23.69 12.28
CA ARG A 210 8.82 23.43 11.85
C ARG A 210 9.58 22.76 12.97
N TYR A 211 10.21 21.64 12.63
CA TYR A 211 11.14 20.96 13.51
C TYR A 211 12.44 20.69 12.76
N ARG A 212 13.52 21.31 13.17
CA ARG A 212 14.81 21.27 12.45
C ARG A 212 14.64 21.80 11.02
N ARG A 213 14.81 20.92 10.01
CA ARG A 213 14.73 21.24 8.57
C ARG A 213 13.41 20.77 7.92
N GLN A 214 12.49 20.23 8.70
CA GLN A 214 11.23 19.66 8.21
C GLN A 214 10.04 20.48 8.64
N TYR A 215 9.02 20.55 7.79
CA TYR A 215 7.75 21.22 8.04
C TYR A 215 6.64 20.19 8.05
N TYR A 216 5.80 20.26 9.07
CA TYR A 216 4.62 19.42 9.23
C TYR A 216 3.38 20.30 9.25
N ALA A 217 2.26 19.80 8.75
CA ALA A 217 0.99 20.53 8.78
C ALA A 217 -0.17 19.61 9.14
N THR A 218 -1.16 20.20 9.81
CA THR A 218 -2.43 19.56 10.13
C THR A 218 -3.57 20.58 10.03
N ASN A 219 -4.78 20.11 9.69
CA ASN A 219 -6.01 20.90 9.78
C ASN A 219 -6.70 20.79 11.15
N ARG A 220 -6.19 19.99 12.09
CA ARG A 220 -6.64 19.99 13.49
C ARG A 220 -5.84 21.00 14.29
N LEU A 221 -6.39 22.19 14.41
CA LEU A 221 -5.69 23.36 14.97
C LEU A 221 -5.45 23.28 16.47
N SER A 222 -6.11 22.38 17.20
CA SER A 222 -5.97 22.20 18.65
C SER A 222 -4.77 21.36 19.06
N LEU A 223 -4.03 20.79 18.11
CA LEU A 223 -2.85 19.98 18.41
C LEU A 223 -1.65 20.85 18.79
N SER A 224 -0.84 20.37 19.73
CA SER A 224 0.49 20.89 20.00
C SER A 224 1.51 20.44 18.95
N ALA A 225 2.62 21.16 18.84
CA ALA A 225 3.72 20.80 17.95
C ALA A 225 4.28 19.39 18.22
N LYS A 226 4.30 18.97 19.48
CA LYS A 226 4.75 17.63 19.90
C LYS A 226 3.79 16.55 19.36
N GLU A 227 2.49 16.75 19.52
CA GLU A 227 1.47 15.81 19.04
C GLU A 227 1.50 15.67 17.51
N VAL A 228 1.61 16.78 16.77
CA VAL A 228 1.74 16.74 15.29
C VAL A 228 2.91 15.86 14.87
N ARG A 229 4.06 16.00 15.53
CA ARG A 229 5.24 15.18 15.22
C ARG A 229 5.06 13.71 15.58
N THR A 230 4.51 13.43 16.77
CA THR A 230 4.25 12.07 17.22
C THR A 230 3.26 11.37 16.30
N LEU A 231 2.20 12.06 15.87
CA LEU A 231 1.26 11.53 14.88
C LEU A 231 1.92 11.27 13.53
N TYR A 232 2.76 12.20 13.05
CA TYR A 232 3.46 12.01 11.79
C TYR A 232 4.39 10.79 11.79
N GLN A 233 5.02 10.47 12.92
CA GLN A 233 5.89 9.29 13.05
C GLN A 233 5.15 7.98 12.76
N LYS A 234 3.84 7.89 13.04
CA LYS A 234 3.01 6.74 12.69
C LYS A 234 2.96 6.44 11.19
N ARG A 235 3.29 7.42 10.34
CA ARG A 235 3.43 7.18 8.89
C ARG A 235 4.47 6.10 8.57
N GLN A 236 5.49 5.91 9.40
CA GLN A 236 6.51 4.88 9.18
C GLN A 236 5.91 3.47 9.14
N GLU A 237 4.73 3.25 9.68
CA GLU A 237 4.09 1.94 9.67
C GLU A 237 3.72 1.46 8.25
N VAL A 238 3.46 2.36 7.29
CA VAL A 238 3.27 1.95 5.88
C VAL A 238 4.58 1.43 5.27
N GLU A 239 5.72 2.00 5.64
CA GLU A 239 7.04 1.56 5.19
C GLU A 239 7.35 0.14 5.71
N GLU A 240 6.94 -0.17 6.96
CA GLU A 240 7.07 -1.52 7.51
C GLU A 240 6.17 -2.53 6.78
N VAL A 241 4.93 -2.15 6.42
CA VAL A 241 4.07 -3.00 5.57
C VAL A 241 4.73 -3.28 4.23
N ILE A 242 5.22 -2.24 3.54
CA ILE A 242 5.90 -2.38 2.25
C ILE A 242 7.14 -3.27 2.37
N LYS A 243 7.92 -3.11 3.43
CA LYS A 243 9.10 -3.92 3.69
C LYS A 243 8.75 -5.41 3.89
N VAL A 244 7.71 -5.70 4.67
CA VAL A 244 7.22 -7.07 4.87
C VAL A 244 6.71 -7.66 3.56
N LEU A 245 5.90 -6.93 2.79
CA LEU A 245 5.39 -7.38 1.50
C LEU A 245 6.53 -7.76 0.54
N LYS A 246 7.59 -6.96 0.49
CA LYS A 246 8.76 -7.21 -0.37
C LYS A 246 9.63 -8.38 0.13
N SER A 247 9.89 -8.44 1.44
CA SER A 247 10.86 -9.39 2.00
C SER A 247 10.27 -10.73 2.46
N GLN A 248 8.96 -10.79 2.75
CA GLN A 248 8.33 -11.95 3.37
C GLN A 248 7.17 -12.55 2.57
N VAL A 249 6.60 -11.78 1.64
CA VAL A 249 5.44 -12.19 0.84
C VAL A 249 5.74 -12.14 -0.67
N SER A 250 7.01 -11.99 -1.03
CA SER A 250 7.49 -12.09 -2.43
C SER A 250 6.87 -11.09 -3.41
N LEU A 251 6.52 -9.88 -2.96
CA LEU A 251 5.86 -8.86 -3.79
C LEU A 251 6.63 -8.52 -5.08
N GLU A 252 7.97 -8.60 -5.07
CA GLU A 252 8.82 -8.25 -6.22
C GLU A 252 9.07 -9.43 -7.17
N ALA A 253 8.68 -10.63 -6.80
CA ALA A 253 9.17 -11.85 -7.39
C ALA A 253 8.45 -12.33 -8.65
N CYS A 254 7.14 -12.06 -8.78
CA CYS A 254 6.35 -12.53 -9.92
C CYS A 254 6.85 -11.93 -11.24
N GLN A 255 7.15 -12.78 -12.21
CA GLN A 255 7.53 -12.43 -13.58
C GLN A 255 6.39 -12.61 -14.58
N ALA A 256 5.26 -13.19 -14.14
CA ALA A 256 4.10 -13.40 -15.00
C ALA A 256 3.47 -12.05 -15.39
N GLY A 257 3.02 -11.96 -16.64
CA GLY A 257 2.37 -10.78 -17.16
C GLY A 257 2.11 -10.88 -18.65
N TYR A 258 1.54 -9.83 -19.22
CA TYR A 258 1.35 -9.73 -20.65
C TYR A 258 2.61 -9.17 -21.30
N GLN A 259 3.06 -9.80 -22.40
CA GLN A 259 4.11 -9.21 -23.22
C GLN A 259 3.60 -7.88 -23.81
N ARG A 260 4.49 -6.91 -23.97
CA ARG A 260 4.19 -5.72 -24.77
C ARG A 260 3.85 -6.19 -26.17
N SER A 261 2.57 -6.12 -26.52
CA SER A 261 2.14 -6.29 -27.90
C SER A 261 2.65 -5.09 -28.70
N THR A 262 3.17 -5.36 -29.89
CA THR A 262 3.38 -4.34 -30.94
C THR A 262 2.03 -3.79 -31.41
N ASP A 263 0.94 -4.53 -31.19
CA ASP A 263 -0.41 -4.13 -31.48
C ASP A 263 -0.97 -3.30 -30.34
N LYS A 264 -1.61 -2.19 -30.68
CA LYS A 264 -2.16 -1.18 -29.76
C LYS A 264 -3.34 -1.67 -28.90
N GLN A 265 -3.40 -2.94 -28.54
CA GLN A 265 -4.47 -3.42 -27.67
C GLN A 265 -4.28 -2.85 -26.24
N PRO A 266 -5.33 -2.26 -25.66
CA PRO A 266 -5.26 -1.79 -24.28
C PRO A 266 -5.01 -2.97 -23.36
N LEU A 267 -4.07 -2.80 -22.41
CA LEU A 267 -3.87 -3.77 -21.33
C LEU A 267 -5.18 -3.95 -20.56
N PRO A 268 -5.51 -5.18 -20.12
CA PRO A 268 -6.68 -5.40 -19.29
C PRO A 268 -6.65 -4.51 -18.04
N HIS A 269 -7.81 -4.17 -17.54
CA HIS A 269 -7.97 -3.28 -16.38
C HIS A 269 -7.23 -3.82 -15.14
N GLU A 270 -7.26 -5.14 -14.92
CA GLU A 270 -6.43 -5.86 -13.96
C GLU A 270 -5.63 -6.92 -14.72
N GLY A 271 -4.30 -6.86 -14.60
CA GLY A 271 -3.39 -7.81 -15.23
C GLY A 271 -2.76 -8.74 -14.21
N ALA A 272 -1.88 -9.63 -14.69
CA ALA A 272 -1.22 -10.63 -13.84
C ALA A 272 -0.45 -9.99 -12.67
N GLN A 273 0.13 -8.80 -12.86
CA GLN A 273 0.82 -8.09 -11.80
C GLN A 273 -0.13 -7.57 -10.72
N GLU A 274 -1.30 -7.03 -11.12
CA GLU A 274 -2.32 -6.62 -10.16
C GLU A 274 -2.87 -7.80 -9.37
N HIS A 275 -3.09 -8.96 -10.02
CA HIS A 275 -3.53 -10.17 -9.35
C HIS A 275 -2.48 -10.67 -8.36
N HIS A 276 -1.21 -10.70 -8.75
CA HIS A 276 -0.11 -11.06 -7.83
C HIS A 276 -0.05 -10.11 -6.63
N ILE A 277 -0.10 -8.80 -6.86
CA ILE A 277 -0.09 -7.80 -5.79
C ILE A 277 -1.26 -8.03 -4.83
N ALA A 278 -2.48 -8.24 -5.36
CA ALA A 278 -3.65 -8.53 -4.55
C ALA A 278 -3.47 -9.79 -3.69
N LEU A 279 -2.95 -10.88 -4.28
CA LEU A 279 -2.65 -12.11 -3.55
C LEU A 279 -1.58 -11.92 -2.47
N CYS A 280 -0.54 -11.11 -2.71
CA CYS A 280 0.42 -10.73 -1.69
C CYS A 280 -0.23 -9.96 -0.52
N LEU A 281 -1.14 -9.04 -0.82
CA LEU A 281 -1.89 -8.31 0.21
C LEU A 281 -2.81 -9.26 1.00
N VAL A 282 -3.50 -10.19 0.34
CA VAL A 282 -4.33 -11.21 1.00
C VAL A 282 -3.48 -12.12 1.89
N ALA A 283 -2.34 -12.60 1.41
CA ALA A 283 -1.39 -13.38 2.21
C ALA A 283 -0.92 -12.60 3.44
N TYR A 284 -0.60 -11.31 3.26
CA TYR A 284 -0.25 -10.42 4.38
C TYR A 284 -1.38 -10.35 5.41
N LEU A 285 -2.63 -10.14 4.97
CA LEU A 285 -3.80 -10.05 5.87
C LEU A 285 -4.01 -11.34 6.66
N ILE A 286 -3.86 -12.50 6.03
CA ILE A 286 -3.99 -13.80 6.69
C ILE A 286 -2.92 -13.93 7.79
N VAL A 287 -1.65 -13.67 7.48
CA VAL A 287 -0.56 -13.75 8.48
C VAL A 287 -0.75 -12.72 9.59
N GLU A 288 -1.20 -11.49 9.25
CA GLU A 288 -1.45 -10.44 10.25
C GLU A 288 -2.59 -10.85 11.21
N ARG A 289 -3.66 -11.48 10.70
CA ARG A 289 -4.74 -12.02 11.54
C ARG A 289 -4.24 -13.12 12.47
N GLU A 290 -3.53 -14.10 11.92
CA GLU A 290 -2.94 -15.19 12.70
C GLU A 290 -1.95 -14.68 13.76
N ARG A 291 -1.18 -13.63 13.43
CA ARG A 291 -0.27 -12.96 14.35
C ARG A 291 -1.02 -12.37 15.56
N ILE A 292 -2.12 -11.67 15.30
CA ILE A 292 -2.93 -11.03 16.34
C ILE A 292 -3.56 -12.11 17.24
N ASP A 293 -4.15 -13.14 16.64
CA ASP A 293 -4.84 -14.20 17.38
C ASP A 293 -3.88 -14.98 18.31
N ARG A 294 -2.57 -14.99 18.01
CA ARG A 294 -1.54 -15.70 18.79
C ARG A 294 -0.62 -14.82 19.63
N GLY A 295 -0.67 -13.49 19.45
CA GLY A 295 0.21 -12.56 20.15
C GLY A 295 1.66 -12.56 19.64
N ASP A 296 1.92 -13.08 18.43
CA ASP A 296 3.25 -13.18 17.84
C ASP A 296 3.72 -11.85 17.23
N THR A 297 5.02 -11.72 16.94
CA THR A 297 5.50 -10.78 15.95
C THR A 297 5.29 -11.32 14.54
N TRP A 298 5.21 -10.43 13.53
CA TRP A 298 5.00 -10.85 12.13
C TRP A 298 6.07 -11.84 11.65
N ARG A 299 7.34 -11.58 11.99
CA ARG A 299 8.47 -12.45 11.64
C ARG A 299 8.39 -13.83 12.33
N GLN A 300 8.05 -13.86 13.61
CA GLN A 300 7.86 -15.12 14.35
C GLN A 300 6.74 -15.94 13.70
N ARG A 301 5.59 -15.31 13.43
CA ARG A 301 4.46 -15.99 12.82
C ARG A 301 4.82 -16.57 11.45
N LYS A 302 5.46 -15.77 10.57
CA LYS A 302 5.89 -16.25 9.25
C LYS A 302 6.89 -17.41 9.36
N ARG A 303 7.86 -17.33 10.27
CA ARG A 303 8.82 -18.43 10.51
C ARG A 303 8.12 -19.72 10.97
N GLN A 304 7.16 -19.63 11.86
CA GLN A 304 6.38 -20.80 12.29
C GLN A 304 5.62 -21.43 11.13
N LEU A 305 4.95 -20.62 10.30
CA LEU A 305 4.25 -21.11 9.10
C LEU A 305 5.19 -21.88 8.17
N ILE A 306 6.39 -21.35 7.92
CA ILE A 306 7.39 -22.03 7.08
C ILE A 306 7.78 -23.39 7.68
N LEU A 307 7.97 -23.47 8.99
CA LEU A 307 8.35 -24.70 9.68
C LEU A 307 7.22 -25.75 9.70
N THR A 308 5.97 -25.32 9.79
CA THR A 308 4.81 -26.23 9.80
C THR A 308 4.38 -26.68 8.40
N GLY A 309 4.79 -25.96 7.37
CA GLY A 309 4.47 -26.25 5.97
C GLY A 309 2.98 -26.12 5.62
N PRO A 310 2.58 -26.49 4.40
CA PRO A 310 1.22 -26.27 3.90
C PRO A 310 0.17 -27.24 4.46
N GLN A 311 0.56 -28.21 5.28
CA GLN A 311 -0.38 -29.16 5.91
C GLN A 311 -1.11 -28.57 7.13
N GLY A 312 -0.66 -27.43 7.64
CA GLY A 312 -1.31 -26.73 8.76
C GLY A 312 -2.60 -26.03 8.31
N VAL A 313 -3.68 -26.25 9.05
CA VAL A 313 -4.92 -25.49 8.87
C VAL A 313 -4.73 -24.08 9.40
N LEU A 314 -4.97 -23.07 8.58
CA LEU A 314 -4.97 -21.67 8.97
C LEU A 314 -6.42 -21.17 9.08
N PRO A 315 -6.93 -20.93 10.31
CA PRO A 315 -8.29 -20.41 10.48
C PRO A 315 -8.59 -19.14 9.69
N ALA A 316 -7.60 -18.25 9.55
CA ALA A 316 -7.76 -17.04 8.76
C ALA A 316 -7.87 -17.32 7.25
N LEU A 317 -7.11 -18.32 6.72
CA LEU A 317 -7.23 -18.75 5.33
C LEU A 317 -8.60 -19.34 5.03
N GLU A 318 -9.10 -20.18 5.92
CA GLU A 318 -10.44 -20.78 5.79
C GLU A 318 -11.55 -19.73 5.81
N ARG A 319 -11.43 -18.69 6.64
CA ARG A 319 -12.38 -17.57 6.63
C ARG A 319 -12.39 -16.85 5.27
N VAL A 320 -11.23 -16.61 4.68
CA VAL A 320 -11.12 -15.99 3.36
C VAL A 320 -11.70 -16.91 2.29
N ARG A 321 -11.41 -18.22 2.33
CA ARG A 321 -11.90 -19.20 1.36
C ARG A 321 -13.42 -19.30 1.36
N ARG A 322 -14.06 -19.26 2.53
CA ARG A 322 -15.53 -19.27 2.66
C ARG A 322 -16.18 -17.97 2.18
N ALA A 323 -15.47 -16.84 2.24
CA ALA A 323 -15.99 -15.54 1.81
C ALA A 323 -15.83 -15.31 0.31
N ALA A 324 -14.93 -16.05 -0.36
CA ALA A 324 -14.60 -15.93 -1.79
C ALA A 324 -15.39 -16.90 -2.66
#